data_86da3f3c849808b6c041a42fc810678b
#
_entry.id   86da3f3c849808b6c041a42fc810678b
#
_cell.length_a   1.000
_cell.length_b   1.000
_cell.length_c   1.000
_cell.angle_alpha   90.00
_cell.angle_beta   90.00
_cell.angle_gamma   90.00
#
_symmetry.space_group_name_H-M   'P 1'
#
loop_
_entity.id
_entity.type
_entity.pdbx_description
1 polymer ?
#
loop_
_entity_poly.entity_id
_entity_poly.type
_entity_poly.pdbx_seq_one_letter_code
_entity_poly.pdbx_strand_id
1 'polypeptide(L)'
;MKILKLWRTFKEGMLNFKRNGWLSFATVSILTLSLFIVSLSALLGLTTHLVLQNMKEKVTVSVSFNPDVKEERILEIKDELSKYTKEISSVQYISRDKALEDFIAQSGNDPVITQAIEEIGENPLLASLVIKAVTPENYPLIVDQIESSTFQNDISRIN
;
A
#
# COMPACT_ATOMS: atom_id res chain seq x y z
N MET A 1 -12.76 -30.32 48.10
CA MET A 1 -12.36 -29.35 49.13
C MET A 1 -11.77 -28.05 48.55
N LYS A 2 -11.04 -27.99 47.43
CA LYS A 2 -10.46 -26.77 46.84
C LYS A 2 -11.50 -25.78 46.29
N ILE A 3 -12.59 -26.26 45.66
CA ILE A 3 -13.62 -25.41 45.06
C ILE A 3 -14.43 -24.61 46.12
N LEU A 4 -14.72 -25.25 47.27
CA LEU A 4 -15.43 -24.58 48.38
C LEU A 4 -14.59 -23.49 48.99
N LYS A 5 -13.27 -23.63 49.08
CA LYS A 5 -12.36 -22.58 49.55
C LYS A 5 -12.31 -21.38 48.58
N LEU A 6 -12.25 -21.66 47.27
CA LEU A 6 -12.29 -20.62 46.24
C LEU A 6 -13.58 -19.80 46.26
N TRP A 7 -14.72 -20.47 46.41
CA TRP A 7 -16.03 -19.80 46.51
C TRP A 7 -16.14 -18.92 47.72
N ARG A 8 -15.64 -19.39 48.86
CA ARG A 8 -15.65 -18.63 50.10
C ARG A 8 -14.74 -17.37 50.00
N THR A 9 -13.54 -17.53 49.46
CA THR A 9 -12.61 -16.41 49.22
C THR A 9 -13.21 -15.38 48.25
N PHE A 10 -13.88 -15.83 47.18
CA PHE A 10 -14.56 -14.95 46.23
C PHE A 10 -15.70 -14.15 46.92
N LYS A 11 -16.52 -14.81 47.75
CA LYS A 11 -17.59 -14.19 48.48
C LYS A 11 -17.07 -13.15 49.46
N GLU A 12 -16.03 -13.45 50.22
CA GLU A 12 -15.37 -12.54 51.13
C GLU A 12 -14.76 -11.32 50.41
N GLY A 13 -14.14 -11.55 49.28
CA GLY A 13 -13.65 -10.47 48.40
C GLY A 13 -14.75 -9.52 47.93
N MET A 14 -15.90 -10.08 47.52
CA MET A 14 -17.06 -9.29 47.07
C MET A 14 -17.67 -8.46 48.20
N LEU A 15 -17.73 -9.01 49.42
CA LEU A 15 -18.20 -8.28 50.61
C LEU A 15 -17.24 -7.14 50.97
N ASN A 16 -15.94 -7.36 50.94
CA ASN A 16 -14.94 -6.31 51.18
C ASN A 16 -14.98 -5.23 50.09
N PHE A 17 -15.22 -5.59 48.85
CA PHE A 17 -15.41 -4.66 47.74
C PHE A 17 -16.58 -3.69 48.01
N LYS A 18 -17.73 -4.19 48.42
CA LYS A 18 -18.89 -3.37 48.81
C LYS A 18 -18.63 -2.48 50.03
N ARG A 19 -17.91 -3.00 51.04
CA ARG A 19 -17.64 -2.27 52.27
C ARG A 19 -16.69 -1.08 52.08
N ASN A 20 -15.74 -1.20 51.13
CA ASN A 20 -14.79 -0.14 50.82
C ASN A 20 -15.03 0.41 49.39
N GLY A 21 -16.25 0.88 49.11
CA GLY A 21 -16.70 1.24 47.76
C GLY A 21 -15.82 2.28 47.07
N TRP A 22 -15.35 3.29 47.80
CA TRP A 22 -14.47 4.33 47.22
C TRP A 22 -13.11 3.76 46.78
N LEU A 23 -12.48 2.95 47.62
CA LEU A 23 -11.19 2.32 47.27
C LEU A 23 -11.33 1.31 46.13
N SER A 24 -12.42 0.55 46.15
CA SER A 24 -12.76 -0.41 45.10
C SER A 24 -13.00 0.29 43.76
N PHE A 25 -13.73 1.42 43.78
CA PHE A 25 -13.94 2.23 42.57
C PHE A 25 -12.62 2.74 41.98
N ALA A 26 -11.74 3.30 42.84
CA ALA A 26 -10.43 3.77 42.42
C ALA A 26 -9.60 2.65 41.76
N THR A 27 -9.56 1.45 42.38
CA THR A 27 -8.83 0.30 41.89
C THR A 27 -9.37 -0.17 40.53
N VAL A 28 -10.69 -0.31 40.38
CA VAL A 28 -11.34 -0.69 39.13
C VAL A 28 -11.06 0.34 38.03
N SER A 29 -11.16 1.64 38.37
CA SER A 29 -10.88 2.71 37.41
C SER A 29 -9.44 2.65 36.89
N ILE A 30 -8.45 2.43 37.76
CA ILE A 30 -7.05 2.30 37.38
C ILE A 30 -6.84 1.07 36.47
N LEU A 31 -7.41 -0.09 36.84
CA LEU A 31 -7.30 -1.30 36.05
C LEU A 31 -7.96 -1.13 34.68
N THR A 32 -9.16 -0.53 34.65
CA THR A 32 -9.87 -0.27 33.38
C THR A 32 -9.07 0.66 32.48
N LEU A 33 -8.53 1.74 33.04
CA LEU A 33 -7.70 2.69 32.29
C LEU A 33 -6.42 2.02 31.77
N SER A 34 -5.77 1.21 32.58
CA SER A 34 -4.57 0.48 32.18
C SER A 34 -4.86 -0.50 31.04
N LEU A 35 -5.94 -1.27 31.14
CA LEU A 35 -6.37 -2.19 30.08
C LEU A 35 -6.75 -1.42 28.80
N PHE A 36 -7.41 -0.28 28.95
CA PHE A 36 -7.76 0.57 27.81
C PHE A 36 -6.53 1.07 27.07
N ILE A 37 -5.51 1.56 27.80
CA ILE A 37 -4.25 2.04 27.21
C ILE A 37 -3.53 0.89 26.48
N VAL A 38 -3.45 -0.29 27.09
CA VAL A 38 -2.81 -1.46 26.47
C VAL A 38 -3.56 -1.87 25.20
N SER A 39 -4.90 -1.92 25.25
CA SER A 39 -5.73 -2.27 24.09
C SER A 39 -5.58 -1.25 22.96
N LEU A 40 -5.55 0.04 23.29
CA LEU A 40 -5.36 1.11 22.31
C LEU A 40 -3.98 1.03 21.66
N SER A 41 -2.95 0.77 22.46
CA SER A 41 -1.58 0.59 21.94
C SER A 41 -1.45 -0.60 21.00
N ALA A 42 -2.08 -1.71 21.35
CA ALA A 42 -2.11 -2.91 20.49
C ALA A 42 -2.84 -2.63 19.17
N LEU A 43 -3.98 -1.95 19.23
CA LEU A 43 -4.76 -1.59 18.04
C LEU A 43 -3.96 -0.67 17.10
N LEU A 44 -3.33 0.36 17.64
CA LEU A 44 -2.48 1.28 16.88
C LEU A 44 -1.30 0.54 16.23
N GLY A 45 -0.65 -0.36 16.95
CA GLY A 45 0.46 -1.17 16.42
C GLY A 45 0.03 -2.03 15.23
N LEU A 46 -1.09 -2.73 15.33
CA LEU A 46 -1.63 -3.55 14.25
C LEU A 46 -2.01 -2.70 13.02
N THR A 47 -2.69 -1.57 13.26
CA THR A 47 -3.09 -0.66 12.17
C THR A 47 -1.89 -0.09 11.44
N THR A 48 -0.87 0.35 12.15
CA THR A 48 0.37 0.87 11.56
C THR A 48 1.06 -0.17 10.70
N HIS A 49 1.14 -1.42 11.16
CA HIS A 49 1.77 -2.50 10.40
C HIS A 49 1.03 -2.79 9.10
N LEU A 50 -0.29 -2.86 9.13
CA LEU A 50 -1.13 -3.08 7.94
C LEU A 50 -1.04 -1.93 6.93
N VAL A 51 -1.05 -0.68 7.41
CA VAL A 51 -0.91 0.51 6.55
C VAL A 51 0.44 0.54 5.86
N LEU A 52 1.52 0.27 6.59
CA LEU A 52 2.88 0.23 6.01
C LEU A 52 3.02 -0.87 4.96
N GLN A 53 2.45 -2.05 5.16
CA GLN A 53 2.46 -3.11 4.16
C GLN A 53 1.71 -2.69 2.89
N ASN A 54 0.51 -2.15 3.02
CA ASN A 54 -0.30 -1.69 1.89
C ASN A 54 0.37 -0.52 1.13
N MET A 55 1.10 0.34 1.82
CA MET A 55 1.86 1.43 1.17
C MET A 55 3.06 0.90 0.39
N LYS A 56 3.80 -0.07 0.93
CA LYS A 56 4.93 -0.70 0.23
C LYS A 56 4.53 -1.41 -1.07
N GLU A 57 3.31 -1.95 -1.13
CA GLU A 57 2.80 -2.61 -2.33
C GLU A 57 2.40 -1.63 -3.45
N LYS A 58 2.08 -0.39 -3.12
CA LYS A 58 1.59 0.62 -4.07
C LYS A 58 2.69 1.48 -4.70
N VAL A 59 3.91 1.41 -4.20
CA VAL A 59 5.01 2.19 -4.78
C VAL A 59 5.52 1.47 -6.02
N THR A 60 5.30 2.08 -7.18
CA THR A 60 5.72 1.59 -8.49
C THR A 60 6.40 2.71 -9.27
N VAL A 61 7.39 2.40 -10.08
CA VAL A 61 7.95 3.32 -11.07
C VAL A 61 7.20 3.09 -12.38
N SER A 62 6.62 4.15 -12.93
CA SER A 62 6.01 4.12 -14.25
C SER A 62 6.91 4.82 -15.27
N VAL A 63 7.38 4.08 -16.24
CA VAL A 63 8.22 4.57 -17.33
C VAL A 63 7.35 4.69 -18.57
N SER A 64 7.09 5.92 -19.02
CA SER A 64 6.32 6.20 -20.24
C SER A 64 7.26 6.37 -21.42
N PHE A 65 6.91 5.79 -22.56
CA PHE A 65 7.70 5.81 -23.78
C PHE A 65 7.25 6.90 -24.75
N ASN A 66 8.15 7.32 -25.62
CA ASN A 66 7.80 8.25 -26.67
C ASN A 66 6.78 7.64 -27.65
N PRO A 67 5.90 8.44 -28.27
CA PRO A 67 4.85 7.93 -29.17
C PRO A 67 5.38 7.13 -30.35
N ASP A 68 6.61 7.41 -30.79
CA ASP A 68 7.25 6.83 -31.96
C ASP A 68 7.92 5.48 -31.66
N VAL A 69 8.01 5.07 -30.40
CA VAL A 69 8.64 3.80 -30.00
C VAL A 69 7.69 2.65 -30.30
N LYS A 70 8.18 1.68 -31.06
CA LYS A 70 7.40 0.49 -31.41
C LYS A 70 7.22 -0.43 -30.21
N GLU A 71 6.10 -1.12 -30.20
CA GLU A 71 5.75 -2.05 -29.10
C GLU A 71 6.81 -3.14 -28.92
N GLU A 72 7.37 -3.67 -30.02
CA GLU A 72 8.41 -4.70 -29.95
C GLU A 72 9.62 -4.19 -29.14
N ARG A 73 9.99 -2.91 -29.33
CA ARG A 73 11.10 -2.31 -28.60
C ARG A 73 10.80 -2.18 -27.11
N ILE A 74 9.57 -1.82 -26.76
CA ILE A 74 9.15 -1.73 -25.35
C ILE A 74 9.18 -3.11 -24.68
N LEU A 75 8.78 -4.16 -25.40
CA LEU A 75 8.82 -5.52 -24.90
C LEU A 75 10.27 -6.04 -24.73
N GLU A 76 11.20 -5.66 -25.61
CA GLU A 76 12.63 -5.95 -25.42
C GLU A 76 13.16 -5.31 -24.13
N ILE A 77 12.83 -4.02 -23.89
CA ILE A 77 13.22 -3.29 -22.69
C ILE A 77 12.62 -3.95 -21.44
N LYS A 78 11.34 -4.36 -21.50
CA LYS A 78 10.69 -5.11 -20.42
C LYS A 78 11.46 -6.40 -20.09
N ASP A 79 11.84 -7.16 -21.11
CA ASP A 79 12.56 -8.43 -20.92
C ASP A 79 13.97 -8.19 -20.37
N GLU A 80 14.63 -7.10 -20.76
CA GLU A 80 15.91 -6.70 -20.21
C GLU A 80 15.79 -6.32 -18.73
N LEU A 81 14.84 -5.46 -18.37
CA LEU A 81 14.57 -5.06 -16.98
C LEU A 81 14.15 -6.23 -16.10
N SER A 82 13.43 -7.20 -16.66
CA SER A 82 12.98 -8.39 -15.93
C SER A 82 14.14 -9.31 -15.50
N LYS A 83 15.35 -9.12 -16.03
CA LYS A 83 16.55 -9.87 -15.62
C LYS A 83 17.10 -9.41 -14.28
N TYR A 84 16.77 -8.20 -13.82
CA TYR A 84 17.21 -7.62 -12.56
C TYR A 84 16.34 -8.09 -11.37
N THR A 85 16.31 -9.38 -11.13
CA THR A 85 15.43 -10.04 -10.14
C THR A 85 15.74 -9.70 -8.68
N LYS A 86 16.86 -9.08 -8.38
CA LYS A 86 17.21 -8.66 -7.02
C LYS A 86 16.55 -7.35 -6.63
N GLU A 87 16.43 -6.43 -7.57
CA GLU A 87 15.91 -5.08 -7.38
C GLU A 87 14.45 -4.97 -7.81
N ILE A 88 14.07 -5.70 -8.87
CA ILE A 88 12.76 -5.62 -9.54
C ILE A 88 11.96 -6.89 -9.24
N SER A 89 10.77 -6.71 -8.68
CA SER A 89 9.81 -7.79 -8.38
C SER A 89 8.96 -8.14 -9.59
N SER A 90 8.51 -7.14 -10.36
CA SER A 90 7.73 -7.36 -11.58
C SER A 90 7.84 -6.17 -12.52
N VAL A 91 7.74 -6.43 -13.82
CA VAL A 91 7.63 -5.42 -14.89
C VAL A 91 6.37 -5.73 -15.68
N GLN A 92 5.43 -4.79 -15.69
CA GLN A 92 4.17 -4.93 -16.42
C GLN A 92 4.13 -3.93 -17.57
N TYR A 93 3.82 -4.39 -18.76
CA TYR A 93 3.56 -3.55 -19.92
C TYR A 93 2.09 -3.10 -19.93
N ILE A 94 1.87 -1.81 -20.12
CA ILE A 94 0.55 -1.21 -20.32
C ILE A 94 0.55 -0.55 -21.69
N SER A 95 -0.26 -1.07 -22.59
CA SER A 95 -0.44 -0.50 -23.93
C SER A 95 -1.18 0.84 -23.85
N ARG A 96 -1.10 1.67 -24.90
CA ARG A 96 -1.81 2.95 -24.98
C ARG A 96 -3.32 2.78 -24.79
N ASP A 97 -3.90 1.74 -25.40
CA ASP A 97 -5.33 1.47 -25.33
C ASP A 97 -5.74 1.03 -23.92
N LYS A 98 -4.91 0.19 -23.27
CA LYS A 98 -5.15 -0.23 -21.89
C LYS A 98 -4.99 0.93 -20.91
N ALA A 99 -4.03 1.81 -21.12
CA ALA A 99 -3.88 3.02 -20.32
C ALA A 99 -5.11 3.92 -20.40
N LEU A 100 -5.71 4.06 -21.59
CA LEU A 100 -6.93 4.83 -21.81
C LEU A 100 -8.14 4.19 -21.13
N GLU A 101 -8.31 2.88 -21.29
CA GLU A 101 -9.38 2.11 -20.63
C GLU A 101 -9.31 2.28 -19.09
N ASP A 102 -8.12 2.09 -18.51
CA ASP A 102 -7.89 2.22 -17.08
C ASP A 102 -8.11 3.66 -16.59
N PHE A 103 -7.73 4.66 -17.37
CA PHE A 103 -7.94 6.07 -17.06
C PHE A 103 -9.44 6.42 -17.03
N ILE A 104 -10.21 5.99 -18.03
CA ILE A 104 -11.67 6.20 -18.08
C ILE A 104 -12.34 5.49 -16.91
N ALA A 105 -11.94 4.25 -16.61
CA ALA A 105 -12.49 3.49 -15.50
C ALA A 105 -12.21 4.16 -14.13
N GLN A 106 -11.00 4.68 -13.93
CA GLN A 106 -10.61 5.38 -12.69
C GLN A 106 -11.30 6.72 -12.55
N SER A 107 -11.63 7.38 -13.66
CA SER A 107 -12.37 8.65 -13.67
C SER A 107 -13.87 8.47 -13.41
N GLY A 108 -14.34 7.28 -13.09
CA GLY A 108 -15.75 6.99 -12.82
C GLY A 108 -16.65 7.15 -14.04
N ASN A 109 -16.10 7.02 -15.25
CA ASN A 109 -16.77 7.29 -16.52
C ASN A 109 -17.38 8.71 -16.60
N ASP A 110 -16.63 9.71 -16.07
CA ASP A 110 -17.09 11.10 -16.13
C ASP A 110 -17.33 11.53 -17.59
N PRO A 111 -18.54 11.99 -17.93
CA PRO A 111 -18.86 12.39 -19.30
C PRO A 111 -17.97 13.51 -19.85
N VAL A 112 -17.51 14.42 -18.98
CA VAL A 112 -16.63 15.53 -19.37
C VAL A 112 -15.28 15.01 -19.84
N ILE A 113 -14.71 14.01 -19.14
CA ILE A 113 -13.44 13.40 -19.50
C ILE A 113 -13.57 12.61 -20.79
N THR A 114 -14.65 11.83 -20.94
CA THR A 114 -14.90 11.05 -22.15
C THR A 114 -15.06 11.97 -23.36
N GLN A 115 -15.82 13.05 -23.24
CA GLN A 115 -15.99 14.04 -24.30
C GLN A 115 -14.67 14.74 -24.67
N ALA A 116 -13.85 15.10 -23.69
CA ALA A 116 -12.54 15.72 -23.94
C ALA A 116 -11.61 14.78 -24.72
N ILE A 117 -11.63 13.48 -24.43
CA ILE A 117 -10.83 12.48 -25.15
C ILE A 117 -11.35 12.34 -26.60
N GLU A 118 -12.66 12.33 -26.81
CA GLU A 118 -13.28 12.27 -28.14
C GLU A 118 -12.93 13.51 -28.98
N GLU A 119 -12.89 14.71 -28.38
CA GLU A 119 -12.50 15.95 -29.06
C GLU A 119 -11.05 15.98 -29.52
N ILE A 120 -10.14 15.29 -28.80
CA ILE A 120 -8.72 15.15 -29.19
C ILE A 120 -8.58 14.27 -30.45
N GLY A 121 -9.50 13.31 -30.63
CA GLY A 121 -9.56 12.45 -31.82
C GLY A 121 -8.49 11.33 -31.87
N GLU A 122 -7.47 11.40 -30.99
CA GLU A 122 -6.43 10.39 -30.85
C GLU A 122 -6.24 10.05 -29.36
N ASN A 123 -5.72 8.85 -29.08
CA ASN A 123 -5.39 8.47 -27.70
C ASN A 123 -4.19 9.31 -27.18
N PRO A 124 -4.40 10.22 -26.22
CA PRO A 124 -3.34 11.10 -25.70
C PRO A 124 -2.38 10.37 -24.74
N LEU A 125 -2.70 9.15 -24.32
CA LEU A 125 -1.88 8.42 -23.36
C LEU A 125 -0.75 7.65 -24.05
N LEU A 126 0.35 7.51 -23.33
CA LEU A 126 1.54 6.82 -23.79
C LEU A 126 1.55 5.38 -23.29
N ALA A 127 2.19 4.50 -24.07
CA ALA A 127 2.53 3.17 -23.57
C ALA A 127 3.52 3.28 -22.43
N SER A 128 3.43 2.40 -21.43
CA SER A 128 4.28 2.46 -20.25
C SER A 128 4.67 1.08 -19.72
N LEU A 129 5.80 1.05 -19.01
CA LEU A 129 6.20 -0.07 -18.17
C LEU A 129 6.01 0.33 -16.71
N VAL A 130 5.21 -0.45 -16.00
CA VAL A 130 5.04 -0.31 -14.55
C VAL A 130 5.97 -1.30 -13.87
N ILE A 131 6.95 -0.77 -13.17
CA ILE A 131 8.03 -1.51 -12.51
C ILE A 131 7.77 -1.51 -11.02
N LYS A 132 7.65 -2.69 -10.42
CA LYS A 132 7.53 -2.87 -8.99
C LYS A 132 8.86 -3.32 -8.43
N ALA A 133 9.43 -2.53 -7.53
CA ALA A 133 10.66 -2.92 -6.83
C ALA A 133 10.38 -3.99 -5.77
N VAL A 134 11.41 -4.76 -5.42
CA VAL A 134 11.35 -5.72 -4.30
C VAL A 134 11.20 -4.99 -2.98
N THR A 135 11.92 -3.88 -2.82
CA THR A 135 11.81 -2.98 -1.66
C THR A 135 11.78 -1.51 -2.11
N PRO A 136 11.13 -0.61 -1.34
CA PRO A 136 11.07 0.81 -1.70
C PRO A 136 12.46 1.47 -1.83
N GLU A 137 13.44 0.98 -1.10
CA GLU A 137 14.81 1.48 -1.12
C GLU A 137 15.53 1.25 -2.45
N ASN A 138 15.03 0.32 -3.27
CA ASN A 138 15.59 0.01 -4.59
C ASN A 138 15.15 0.98 -5.69
N TYR A 139 14.14 1.84 -5.45
CA TYR A 139 13.63 2.78 -6.47
C TYR A 139 14.69 3.71 -7.05
N PRO A 140 15.51 4.40 -6.25
CA PRO A 140 16.55 5.26 -6.79
C PRO A 140 17.52 4.50 -7.70
N LEU A 141 17.89 3.28 -7.30
CA LEU A 141 18.78 2.42 -8.09
C LEU A 141 18.16 2.02 -9.44
N ILE A 142 16.87 1.69 -9.43
CA ILE A 142 16.13 1.35 -10.66
C ILE A 142 16.04 2.57 -11.59
N VAL A 143 15.75 3.75 -11.05
CA VAL A 143 15.68 4.99 -11.84
C VAL A 143 17.05 5.33 -12.42
N ASP A 144 18.11 5.32 -11.62
CA ASP A 144 19.49 5.58 -12.09
C ASP A 144 19.91 4.59 -13.18
N GLN A 145 19.52 3.33 -13.05
CA GLN A 145 19.83 2.29 -14.03
C GLN A 145 19.06 2.49 -15.34
N ILE A 146 17.83 2.95 -15.28
CA ILE A 146 17.02 3.29 -16.46
C ILE A 146 17.60 4.53 -17.13
N GLU A 147 17.94 5.57 -16.39
CA GLU A 147 18.51 6.82 -16.92
C GLU A 147 19.92 6.63 -17.53
N SER A 148 20.69 5.69 -17.01
CA SER A 148 22.03 5.35 -17.54
C SER A 148 22.02 4.32 -18.67
N SER A 149 20.85 3.81 -19.02
CA SER A 149 20.70 2.74 -20.03
C SER A 149 20.71 3.25 -21.45
N THR A 150 20.92 2.34 -22.40
CA THR A 150 20.91 2.62 -23.85
C THR A 150 19.54 3.01 -24.39
N PHE A 151 18.47 2.76 -23.63
CA PHE A 151 17.08 3.06 -24.01
C PHE A 151 16.54 4.35 -23.39
N GLN A 152 17.40 5.18 -22.77
CA GLN A 152 16.99 6.47 -22.22
C GLN A 152 16.30 7.38 -23.26
N ASN A 153 16.77 7.34 -24.50
CA ASN A 153 16.20 8.13 -25.60
C ASN A 153 14.79 7.68 -26.01
N ASP A 154 14.39 6.46 -25.68
CA ASP A 154 13.07 5.90 -25.96
C ASP A 154 12.04 6.36 -24.90
N ILE A 155 12.51 6.92 -23.80
CA ILE A 155 11.69 7.27 -22.63
C ILE A 155 11.25 8.73 -22.72
N SER A 156 9.95 8.95 -22.52
CA SER A 156 9.36 10.29 -22.42
C SER A 156 9.37 10.82 -20.99
N ARG A 157 9.02 9.95 -20.01
CA ARG A 157 8.89 10.34 -18.59
C ARG A 157 9.04 9.13 -17.67
N ILE A 158 9.64 9.38 -16.51
CA ILE A 158 9.67 8.45 -15.36
C ILE A 158 8.88 9.11 -14.21
N ASN A 159 7.89 8.39 -13.65
CA ASN A 159 7.03 8.85 -12.56
C ASN A 159 7.11 7.88 -11.37
#